data_38c4bb873221edc6d3c01dd1103616e7
#
_entry.id   38c4bb873221edc6d3c01dd1103616e7
#
_cell.length_a   1.000
_cell.length_b   1.000
_cell.length_c   1.000
_cell.angle_alpha   90.00
_cell.angle_beta   90.00
_cell.angle_gamma   90.00
#
_symmetry.space_group_name_H-M   'P 1'
#
loop_
_entity.id
_entity.type
_entity.pdbx_description
1 polymer ?
#
loop_
_entity_poly.entity_id
_entity_poly.type
_entity_poly.pdbx_seq_one_letter_code
_entity_poly.pdbx_strand_id
1 'polypeptide(L)' 'MIDYAHPTMMAEKALKDLHDAMLGKKYPEALEHGLKALVETRMAINAIKYEMEKNNEPA' A
#
# COMPACT_ATOMS: atom_id res chain seq x y z
N MET A 1 -4.56 1.63 -18.71
CA MET A 1 -5.27 1.38 -17.44
C MET A 1 -4.26 1.17 -16.34
N ILE A 2 -4.48 1.79 -15.18
CA ILE A 2 -3.51 1.67 -14.10
C ILE A 2 -3.77 0.41 -13.31
N ASP A 3 -2.72 -0.16 -12.79
CA ASP A 3 -2.82 -1.30 -11.91
C ASP A 3 -2.59 -0.83 -10.46
N TYR A 4 -3.64 -0.26 -9.89
CA TYR A 4 -3.61 0.15 -8.49
C TYR A 4 -4.14 -0.95 -7.57
N ALA A 5 -4.84 -1.92 -8.14
CA ALA A 5 -5.50 -2.96 -7.36
C ALA A 5 -4.48 -3.85 -6.64
N HIS A 6 -3.41 -4.23 -7.33
CA HIS A 6 -2.41 -5.11 -6.72
C HIS A 6 -1.75 -4.48 -5.48
N PRO A 7 -1.18 -3.26 -5.56
CA PRO A 7 -0.59 -2.65 -4.36
C PRO A 7 -1.62 -2.37 -3.28
N THR A 8 -2.87 -2.04 -3.66
CA THR A 8 -3.93 -1.83 -2.67
C THR A 8 -4.22 -3.12 -1.91
N MET A 9 -4.36 -4.23 -2.61
CA MET A 9 -4.60 -5.53 -1.97
C MET A 9 -3.44 -5.94 -1.08
N MET A 10 -2.21 -5.70 -1.53
CA MET A 10 -1.03 -6.03 -0.74
C MET A 10 -0.94 -5.16 0.51
N ALA A 11 -1.32 -3.88 0.41
CA ALA A 11 -1.34 -2.99 1.56
C ALA A 11 -2.38 -3.44 2.58
N GLU A 12 -3.57 -3.83 2.12
CA GLU A 12 -4.63 -4.33 2.99
C GLU A 12 -4.18 -5.59 3.72
N LYS A 13 -3.55 -6.52 3.00
CA LYS A 13 -3.03 -7.74 3.61
C LYS A 13 -1.97 -7.42 4.65
N ALA A 14 -1.06 -6.51 4.33
CA ALA A 14 0.00 -6.13 5.26
C ALA A 14 -0.57 -5.48 6.53
N LEU A 15 -1.62 -4.65 6.39
CA LEU A 15 -2.27 -4.04 7.54
C LEU A 15 -2.95 -5.08 8.41
N LYS A 16 -3.59 -6.07 7.80
CA LYS A 16 -4.20 -7.17 8.55
C LYS A 16 -3.14 -7.96 9.31
N ASP A 17 -2.04 -8.26 8.64
CA ASP A 17 -0.94 -9.00 9.26
C ASP A 17 -0.33 -8.20 10.42
N LEU A 18 -0.23 -6.87 10.25
CA LEU A 18 0.22 -5.98 11.31
C LEU A 18 -0.70 -6.08 12.53
N HIS A 19 -2.01 -6.03 12.27
CA HIS A 19 -3.00 -6.11 13.35
C HIS A 19 -2.86 -7.44 14.10
N ASP A 20 -2.75 -8.54 13.36
CA ASP A 20 -2.60 -9.86 13.96
C ASP A 20 -1.32 -9.97 14.78
N ALA A 21 -0.23 -9.39 14.28
CA ALA A 21 1.04 -9.38 15.01
C ALA A 21 0.93 -8.58 16.30
N MET A 22 0.19 -7.47 16.30
CA MET A 22 -0.02 -6.67 17.50
C MET A 22 -0.83 -7.42 18.54
N LEU A 23 -1.84 -8.17 18.10
CA LEU A 23 -2.63 -9.00 19.02
C LEU A 23 -1.76 -10.05 19.71
N GLY A 24 -0.77 -10.57 19.00
CA GLY A 24 0.18 -11.53 19.55
C GLY A 24 1.39 -10.89 20.22
N LYS A 25 1.40 -9.56 20.32
CA LYS A 25 2.52 -8.78 20.88
C LYS A 25 3.84 -9.05 20.18
N LYS A 26 3.78 -9.34 18.89
CA LYS A 26 4.96 -9.57 18.04
C LYS A 26 5.35 -8.25 17.39
N TYR A 27 5.93 -7.36 18.19
CA TYR A 27 6.19 -5.99 17.73
C TYR A 27 7.15 -5.89 16.54
N PRO A 28 8.27 -6.64 16.50
CA PRO A 28 9.13 -6.56 15.31
C PRO A 28 8.42 -6.96 14.03
N GLU A 29 7.61 -8.02 14.09
CA GLU A 29 6.84 -8.44 12.92
C GLU A 29 5.80 -7.40 12.53
N ALA A 30 5.14 -6.80 13.54
CA ALA A 30 4.17 -5.75 13.28
C ALA A 30 4.82 -4.57 12.57
N LEU A 31 6.03 -4.20 12.98
CA LEU A 31 6.76 -3.12 12.34
C LEU A 31 7.08 -3.45 10.88
N GLU A 32 7.52 -4.67 10.62
CA GLU A 32 7.81 -5.11 9.25
C GLU A 32 6.57 -5.03 8.37
N HIS A 33 5.43 -5.49 8.89
CA HIS A 33 4.18 -5.43 8.14
C HIS A 33 3.75 -3.99 7.88
N GLY A 34 3.96 -3.12 8.87
CA GLY A 34 3.66 -1.70 8.69
C GLY A 34 4.50 -1.05 7.60
N LEU A 35 5.80 -1.36 7.59
CA LEU A 35 6.69 -0.84 6.56
C LEU A 35 6.30 -1.37 5.18
N LYS A 36 5.90 -2.63 5.10
CA LYS A 36 5.44 -3.19 3.83
C LYS A 36 4.18 -2.50 3.36
N ALA A 37 3.23 -2.25 4.26
CA ALA A 37 2.00 -1.54 3.90
C ALA A 37 2.33 -0.14 3.38
N LEU A 38 3.29 0.53 3.98
CA LEU A 38 3.71 1.86 3.55
C LEU A 38 4.25 1.82 2.12
N VAL A 39 5.12 0.86 1.81
CA VAL A 39 5.68 0.72 0.47
C VAL A 39 4.59 0.45 -0.56
N GLU A 40 3.69 -0.48 -0.27
CA GLU A 40 2.62 -0.83 -1.20
C GLU A 40 1.66 0.34 -1.42
N THR A 41 1.35 1.07 -0.35
CA THR A 41 0.50 2.25 -0.44
C THR A 41 1.17 3.32 -1.31
N ARG A 42 2.47 3.50 -1.15
CA ARG A 42 3.21 4.46 -1.96
C ARG A 42 3.16 4.08 -3.44
N MET A 43 3.25 2.79 -3.74
CA MET A 43 3.14 2.32 -5.12
C MET A 43 1.75 2.63 -5.69
N ALA A 44 0.70 2.45 -4.90
CA ALA A 44 -0.65 2.78 -5.32
C ALA A 44 -0.79 4.28 -5.58
N ILE A 45 -0.24 5.09 -4.69
CA ILE A 45 -0.27 6.55 -4.84
C ILE A 45 0.45 6.97 -6.11
N ASN A 46 1.61 6.39 -6.38
CA ASN A 46 2.37 6.71 -7.58
C ASN A 46 1.60 6.34 -8.85
N ALA A 47 0.93 5.20 -8.83
CA ALA A 47 0.11 4.78 -9.97
C ALA A 47 -1.04 5.78 -10.21
N ILE A 48 -1.69 6.22 -9.14
CA ILE A 48 -2.77 7.20 -9.23
C ILE A 48 -2.25 8.52 -9.78
N LYS A 49 -1.12 8.99 -9.27
CA LYS A 49 -0.53 10.26 -9.72
C LYS A 49 -0.15 10.20 -11.19
N TYR A 50 0.43 9.07 -11.60
CA TYR A 50 0.77 8.89 -13.01
C TYR A 50 -0.47 8.98 -13.89
N GLU A 51 -1.54 8.32 -13.48
CA GLU A 51 -2.78 8.32 -14.25
C GLU A 51 -3.43 9.69 -14.26
N MET A 52 -3.36 10.42 -13.14
CA MET A 52 -3.89 11.78 -13.08
C MET A 52 -3.14 12.71 -14.03
N GLU A 53 -1.82 12.62 -14.07
CA GLU A 53 -1.02 13.43 -14.96
C GLU A 53 -1.33 13.11 -16.42
N LYS A 54 -1.52 11.83 -16.71
CA LYS A 54 -1.82 11.39 -18.05
C LYS A 54 -3.19 11.89 -18.51
N ASN A 55 -4.19 11.82 -17.63
CA ASN A 55 -5.55 12.22 -17.98
C ASN A 55 -5.78 13.71 -17.87
N ASN A 56 -4.96 14.41 -17.13
CA ASN A 56 -5.04 15.86 -16.96
C ASN A 56 -4.04 16.58 -17.85
N GLU A 57 -3.63 15.92 -18.90
CA GLU A 57 -2.81 16.58 -19.90
C GLU A 57 -3.49 17.88 -20.26
N PRO A 58 -2.78 18.99 -20.13
CA PRO A 58 -3.37 20.26 -20.52
C PRO A 58 -3.76 20.16 -21.97
N ALA A 59 -4.97 20.37 -22.15
CA ALA A 59 -5.47 20.38 -23.51
C ALA A 59 -4.75 21.44 -24.29
#